data_49369b9e3f79de014342fe7b439cb206
#
_entry.id   49369b9e3f79de014342fe7b439cb206
#
_cell.length_a   1.000
_cell.length_b   1.000
_cell.length_c   1.000
_cell.angle_alpha   90.00
_cell.angle_beta   90.00
_cell.angle_gamma   90.00
#
_symmetry.space_group_name_H-M   'P 1'
#
loop_
_entity.id
_entity.type
_entity.pdbx_description
1 polymer ?
#
loop_
_entity_poly.entity_id
_entity_poly.type
_entity_poly.pdbx_seq_one_letter_code
_entity_poly.pdbx_strand_id
1 'polypeptide(L)'
;MGERRKDHDQEALAAMLWIQKAQTVDKCEKGSVTMAVLTYIWAGDYLVPDLTIKANNKPIGKYGRMRMSYLKEHRKGLYSVMLLNGTLPDHLAEIDEVAKRRIEVMVDHFAKMEGIDEELKAHDSMEWVRRMNGIRAQAEEIVLSELIYE
;
A
#
# COMPACT_ATOMS: atom_id res chain seq x y z
N MET A 1 -19.81 -56.24 11.79
CA MET A 1 -19.90 -54.78 12.03
C MET A 1 -18.57 -54.12 11.68
N GLY A 2 -18.11 -54.22 10.45
CA GLY A 2 -16.75 -53.83 10.04
C GLY A 2 -16.58 -53.26 8.62
N GLU A 3 -17.67 -53.18 7.84
CA GLU A 3 -17.54 -52.82 6.40
C GLU A 3 -17.79 -51.34 6.07
N ARG A 4 -18.44 -50.58 6.94
CA ARG A 4 -18.80 -49.19 6.66
C ARG A 4 -17.66 -48.16 6.84
N ARG A 5 -16.50 -48.54 7.38
CA ARG A 5 -15.34 -47.63 7.54
C ARG A 5 -14.40 -47.59 6.33
N LYS A 6 -14.41 -48.62 5.50
CA LYS A 6 -13.49 -48.68 4.33
C LYS A 6 -13.96 -47.83 3.15
N ASP A 7 -15.28 -47.61 3.03
CA ASP A 7 -15.81 -46.83 1.89
C ASP A 7 -15.56 -45.32 2.07
N HIS A 8 -15.55 -44.83 3.31
CA HIS A 8 -15.26 -43.40 3.58
C HIS A 8 -13.84 -43.02 3.32
N ASP A 9 -12.89 -43.93 3.56
CA ASP A 9 -11.48 -43.68 3.31
C ASP A 9 -11.13 -43.73 1.81
N GLN A 10 -11.86 -44.52 1.03
CA GLN A 10 -11.70 -44.58 -0.43
C GLN A 10 -12.29 -43.35 -1.13
N GLU A 11 -13.41 -42.80 -0.68
CA GLU A 11 -13.94 -41.56 -1.22
C GLU A 11 -13.04 -40.35 -0.90
N ALA A 12 -12.49 -40.31 0.32
CA ALA A 12 -11.51 -39.26 0.69
C ALA A 12 -10.24 -39.32 -0.13
N LEU A 13 -9.71 -40.52 -0.42
CA LEU A 13 -8.57 -40.73 -1.28
C LEU A 13 -8.83 -40.38 -2.76
N ALA A 14 -10.03 -40.71 -3.25
CA ALA A 14 -10.47 -40.37 -4.59
C ALA A 14 -10.64 -38.85 -4.76
N ALA A 15 -11.17 -38.17 -3.75
CA ALA A 15 -11.30 -36.71 -3.72
C ALA A 15 -9.92 -36.02 -3.69
N MET A 16 -8.97 -36.56 -2.90
CA MET A 16 -7.58 -36.05 -2.89
C MET A 16 -6.87 -36.25 -4.24
N LEU A 17 -7.04 -37.39 -4.88
CA LEU A 17 -6.49 -37.67 -6.21
C LEU A 17 -7.12 -36.77 -7.30
N TRP A 18 -8.39 -36.42 -7.15
CA TRP A 18 -9.07 -35.51 -8.07
C TRP A 18 -8.58 -34.06 -7.90
N ILE A 19 -8.36 -33.62 -6.67
CA ILE A 19 -7.79 -32.29 -6.35
C ILE A 19 -6.34 -32.21 -6.86
N GLN A 20 -5.55 -33.28 -6.71
CA GLN A 20 -4.18 -33.32 -7.17
C GLN A 20 -4.07 -33.34 -8.72
N LYS A 21 -5.07 -33.93 -9.38
CA LYS A 21 -5.16 -33.95 -10.86
C LYS A 21 -5.67 -32.63 -11.44
N ALA A 22 -6.43 -31.85 -10.66
CA ALA A 22 -6.87 -30.51 -11.03
C ALA A 22 -5.74 -29.45 -10.93
N GLN A 23 -4.66 -29.76 -10.21
CA GLN A 23 -3.47 -28.89 -10.10
C GLN A 23 -2.49 -29.01 -11.27
N THR A 24 -2.70 -29.97 -12.19
CA THR A 24 -1.83 -30.18 -13.37
C THR A 24 -2.56 -29.87 -14.69
N VAL A 25 -3.37 -28.84 -14.73
CA VAL A 25 -3.93 -28.34 -15.99
C VAL A 25 -3.12 -27.16 -16.48
N ASP A 26 -2.20 -27.54 -17.32
CA ASP A 26 -1.64 -26.87 -18.49
C ASP A 26 -1.22 -25.39 -18.43
N LYS A 27 0.08 -25.30 -18.49
CA LYS A 27 0.86 -24.28 -19.17
C LYS A 27 0.33 -24.06 -20.60
N CYS A 28 -0.65 -23.18 -20.76
CA CYS A 28 -1.05 -22.68 -22.05
C CYS A 28 -0.30 -21.39 -22.35
N GLU A 29 0.66 -21.47 -23.25
CA GLU A 29 1.39 -20.35 -23.79
C GLU A 29 0.46 -19.49 -24.66
N LYS A 30 0.66 -18.16 -24.54
CA LYS A 30 0.12 -17.07 -25.38
C LYS A 30 -1.31 -16.61 -25.05
N GLY A 31 -1.35 -15.57 -24.24
CA GLY A 31 -2.52 -14.79 -23.93
C GLY A 31 -2.85 -14.85 -22.43
N SER A 32 -2.03 -14.20 -21.61
CA SER A 32 -2.09 -14.27 -20.16
C SER A 32 -3.39 -13.70 -19.60
N VAL A 33 -4.40 -14.55 -19.45
CA VAL A 33 -5.37 -14.40 -18.38
C VAL A 33 -4.87 -15.30 -17.25
N THR A 34 -4.12 -14.76 -16.33
CA THR A 34 -3.73 -15.46 -15.11
C THR A 34 -4.98 -15.62 -14.26
N MET A 35 -5.67 -16.75 -14.40
CA MET A 35 -6.64 -17.17 -13.39
C MET A 35 -5.85 -17.39 -12.12
N ALA A 36 -6.08 -16.54 -11.13
CA ALA A 36 -5.55 -16.72 -9.79
C ALA A 36 -6.00 -18.09 -9.29
N VAL A 37 -5.06 -19.02 -9.12
CA VAL A 37 -5.34 -20.32 -8.53
C VAL A 37 -5.66 -20.06 -7.07
N LEU A 38 -6.96 -20.08 -6.72
CA LEU A 38 -7.41 -19.99 -5.35
C LEU A 38 -7.01 -21.26 -4.61
N THR A 39 -6.11 -21.14 -3.67
CA THR A 39 -5.78 -22.19 -2.71
C THR A 39 -6.79 -22.15 -1.56
N TYR A 40 -7.15 -23.34 -1.03
CA TYR A 40 -8.09 -23.49 0.07
C TYR A 40 -7.41 -24.12 1.28
N ILE A 41 -7.72 -23.63 2.46
CA ILE A 41 -7.27 -24.17 3.74
C ILE A 41 -8.46 -24.66 4.58
N TRP A 42 -8.23 -25.69 5.40
CA TRP A 42 -9.21 -26.18 6.34
C TRP A 42 -9.29 -25.28 7.57
N ALA A 43 -10.45 -24.71 7.86
CA ALA A 43 -10.74 -23.96 9.07
C ALA A 43 -11.85 -24.71 9.87
N GLY A 44 -11.45 -25.65 10.72
CA GLY A 44 -12.35 -26.59 11.37
C GLY A 44 -12.94 -27.58 10.35
N ASP A 45 -14.27 -27.60 10.24
CA ASP A 45 -15.02 -28.50 9.33
C ASP A 45 -15.30 -27.87 7.95
N TYR A 46 -14.79 -26.67 7.67
CA TYR A 46 -15.07 -25.94 6.45
C TYR A 46 -13.80 -25.64 5.65
N LEU A 47 -13.90 -25.72 4.33
CA LEU A 47 -12.90 -25.27 3.38
C LEU A 47 -13.08 -23.77 3.09
N VAL A 48 -12.11 -22.97 3.49
CA VAL A 48 -12.10 -21.53 3.22
C VAL A 48 -10.97 -21.17 2.24
N PRO A 49 -11.20 -20.24 1.30
CA PRO A 49 -10.14 -19.82 0.40
C PRO A 49 -9.02 -19.12 1.18
N ASP A 50 -7.76 -19.48 0.89
CA ASP A 50 -6.58 -18.83 1.45
C ASP A 50 -6.36 -17.49 0.76
N LEU A 51 -7.10 -16.49 1.21
CA LEU A 51 -7.00 -15.11 0.73
C LEU A 51 -6.06 -14.33 1.64
N THR A 52 -4.77 -14.49 1.46
CA THR A 52 -3.77 -13.67 2.13
C THR A 52 -3.60 -12.34 1.39
N ILE A 53 -4.09 -11.26 1.98
CA ILE A 53 -3.73 -9.91 1.57
C ILE A 53 -2.29 -9.71 2.03
N LYS A 54 -1.37 -9.43 1.11
CA LYS A 54 -0.03 -8.95 1.47
C LYS A 54 -0.18 -7.65 2.24
N ALA A 55 -0.29 -7.75 3.56
CA ALA A 55 -0.32 -6.58 4.41
C ALA A 55 1.06 -5.92 4.35
N ASN A 56 1.14 -4.81 3.65
CA ASN A 56 2.31 -3.96 3.72
C ASN A 56 2.24 -3.21 5.05
N ASN A 57 3.09 -3.60 6.00
CA ASN A 57 3.15 -3.01 7.34
C ASN A 57 3.91 -1.66 7.37
N LYS A 58 4.12 -1.00 6.23
CA LYS A 58 4.73 0.33 6.22
C LYS A 58 3.77 1.33 6.85
N PRO A 59 4.22 2.10 7.86
CA PRO A 59 3.37 3.11 8.49
C PRO A 59 3.04 4.22 7.49
N ILE A 60 1.76 4.49 7.32
CA ILE A 60 1.28 5.58 6.47
C ILE A 60 1.34 6.89 7.27
N GLY A 61 2.15 7.83 6.83
CA GLY A 61 2.32 9.12 7.49
C GLY A 61 1.21 10.14 7.16
N LYS A 62 1.47 11.43 7.49
CA LYS A 62 0.54 12.54 7.32
C LYS A 62 0.10 12.68 5.86
N TYR A 63 1.05 12.74 4.94
CA TYR A 63 0.80 13.00 3.52
C TYR A 63 0.11 11.81 2.83
N GLY A 64 0.46 10.59 3.16
CA GLY A 64 -0.22 9.40 2.67
C GLY A 64 -1.70 9.36 3.09
N ARG A 65 -2.02 9.75 4.33
CA ARG A 65 -3.42 9.85 4.78
C ARG A 65 -4.21 10.94 4.05
N MET A 66 -3.58 12.09 3.78
CA MET A 66 -4.22 13.17 3.01
C MET A 66 -4.49 12.70 1.57
N ARG A 67 -3.54 12.03 0.91
CA ARG A 67 -3.74 11.43 -0.41
C ARG A 67 -4.88 10.40 -0.41
N MET A 68 -4.95 9.56 0.61
CA MET A 68 -6.03 8.57 0.74
C MET A 68 -7.41 9.24 0.82
N SER A 69 -7.56 10.31 1.61
CA SER A 69 -8.80 11.08 1.70
C SER A 69 -9.17 11.69 0.35
N TYR A 70 -8.21 12.31 -0.32
CA TYR A 70 -8.42 12.89 -1.66
C TYR A 70 -8.88 11.84 -2.68
N LEU A 71 -8.23 10.67 -2.73
CA LEU A 71 -8.61 9.58 -3.63
C LEU A 71 -10.04 9.08 -3.35
N LYS A 72 -10.44 8.97 -2.08
CA LYS A 72 -11.79 8.57 -1.69
C LYS A 72 -12.87 9.55 -2.14
N GLU A 73 -12.59 10.85 -2.09
CA GLU A 73 -13.55 11.90 -2.39
C GLU A 73 -13.62 12.20 -3.88
N HIS A 74 -12.47 12.37 -4.53
CA HIS A 74 -12.36 12.90 -5.89
C HIS A 74 -12.06 11.84 -6.96
N ARG A 75 -11.36 10.75 -6.60
CA ARG A 75 -10.90 9.70 -7.54
C ARG A 75 -11.36 8.29 -7.11
N LYS A 76 -12.66 8.13 -6.83
CA LYS A 76 -13.25 6.89 -6.31
C LYS A 76 -12.92 5.65 -7.14
N GLY A 77 -12.92 5.77 -8.46
CA GLY A 77 -12.57 4.66 -9.36
C GLY A 77 -11.14 4.18 -9.15
N LEU A 78 -10.18 5.10 -9.12
CA LEU A 78 -8.76 4.79 -8.90
C LEU A 78 -8.54 4.18 -7.51
N TYR A 79 -9.19 4.75 -6.48
CA TYR A 79 -9.16 4.21 -5.12
C TYR A 79 -9.63 2.75 -5.08
N SER A 80 -10.77 2.45 -5.70
CA SER A 80 -11.32 1.09 -5.73
C SER A 80 -10.42 0.09 -6.45
N VAL A 81 -9.84 0.48 -7.59
CA VAL A 81 -8.90 -0.36 -8.34
C VAL A 81 -7.64 -0.65 -7.52
N MET A 82 -7.03 0.36 -6.91
CA MET A 82 -5.85 0.18 -6.06
C MET A 82 -6.15 -0.67 -4.82
N LEU A 83 -7.33 -0.51 -4.23
CA LEU A 83 -7.77 -1.30 -3.08
C LEU A 83 -7.94 -2.77 -3.46
N LEU A 84 -8.61 -3.07 -4.58
CA LEU A 84 -8.82 -4.44 -5.06
C LEU A 84 -7.51 -5.13 -5.45
N ASN A 85 -6.58 -4.39 -6.03
CA ASN A 85 -5.26 -4.91 -6.39
C ASN A 85 -4.30 -5.03 -5.18
N GLY A 86 -4.69 -4.50 -4.01
CA GLY A 86 -3.84 -4.51 -2.81
C GLY A 86 -2.63 -3.56 -2.90
N THR A 87 -2.57 -2.68 -3.91
CA THR A 87 -1.45 -1.75 -4.14
C THR A 87 -1.59 -0.42 -3.41
N LEU A 88 -2.78 -0.14 -2.85
CA LEU A 88 -3.07 1.11 -2.16
C LEU A 88 -2.10 1.44 -1.01
N PRO A 89 -1.76 0.51 -0.08
CA PRO A 89 -0.85 0.82 1.02
C PRO A 89 0.57 1.17 0.55
N ASP A 90 1.06 0.48 -0.49
CA ASP A 90 2.38 0.76 -1.07
C ASP A 90 2.42 2.16 -1.70
N HIS A 91 1.42 2.49 -2.49
CA HIS A 91 1.28 3.81 -3.12
C HIS A 91 1.24 4.94 -2.07
N LEU A 92 0.45 4.77 -1.00
CA LEU A 92 0.35 5.79 0.06
C LEU A 92 1.65 5.96 0.85
N ALA A 93 2.39 4.88 1.10
CA ALA A 93 3.68 4.93 1.75
C ALA A 93 4.73 5.62 0.86
N GLU A 94 4.75 5.32 -0.43
CA GLU A 94 5.64 5.95 -1.40
C GLU A 94 5.38 7.46 -1.52
N ILE A 95 4.12 7.87 -1.64
CA ILE A 95 3.73 9.30 -1.66
C ILE A 95 4.19 10.02 -0.39
N ASP A 96 4.03 9.40 0.79
CA ASP A 96 4.46 9.99 2.06
C ASP A 96 5.99 10.21 2.11
N GLU A 97 6.77 9.23 1.65
CA GLU A 97 8.22 9.34 1.57
C GLU A 97 8.68 10.42 0.57
N VAL A 98 8.07 10.43 -0.62
CA VAL A 98 8.38 11.42 -1.66
C VAL A 98 8.03 12.83 -1.21
N ALA A 99 6.86 13.02 -0.58
CA ALA A 99 6.43 14.31 -0.07
C ALA A 99 7.39 14.86 1.00
N LYS A 100 7.78 14.03 1.97
CA LYS A 100 8.74 14.41 3.01
C LYS A 100 10.07 14.86 2.41
N ARG A 101 10.63 14.05 1.51
CA ARG A 101 11.91 14.35 0.84
C ARG A 101 11.84 15.64 0.03
N ARG A 102 10.73 15.86 -0.69
CA ARG A 102 10.56 17.10 -1.46
C ARG A 102 10.49 18.33 -0.57
N ILE A 103 9.74 18.25 0.54
CA ILE A 103 9.65 19.35 1.51
C ILE A 103 11.02 19.68 2.10
N GLU A 104 11.80 18.68 2.51
CA GLU A 104 13.15 18.90 3.04
C GLU A 104 14.04 19.64 2.03
N VAL A 105 14.10 19.17 0.79
CA VAL A 105 14.89 19.80 -0.27
C VAL A 105 14.42 21.23 -0.55
N MET A 106 13.11 21.48 -0.58
CA MET A 106 12.57 22.83 -0.79
C MET A 106 12.87 23.77 0.38
N VAL A 107 12.73 23.27 1.62
CA VAL A 107 13.05 24.07 2.81
C VAL A 107 14.53 24.49 2.81
N ASP A 108 15.44 23.55 2.52
CA ASP A 108 16.86 23.86 2.42
C ASP A 108 17.18 24.86 1.32
N HIS A 109 16.50 24.74 0.17
CA HIS A 109 16.68 25.67 -0.94
C HIS A 109 16.19 27.08 -0.59
N PHE A 110 14.98 27.20 -0.04
CA PHE A 110 14.41 28.49 0.34
C PHE A 110 15.17 29.14 1.49
N ALA A 111 15.62 28.37 2.48
CA ALA A 111 16.45 28.90 3.56
C ALA A 111 17.75 29.52 3.05
N LYS A 112 18.41 28.88 2.07
CA LYS A 112 19.60 29.43 1.41
C LYS A 112 19.31 30.68 0.60
N MET A 113 18.16 30.72 -0.10
CA MET A 113 17.78 31.90 -0.89
C MET A 113 17.44 33.11 -0.02
N GLU A 114 16.83 32.90 1.14
CA GLU A 114 16.46 33.96 2.08
C GLU A 114 17.61 34.35 3.04
N GLY A 115 18.76 33.66 2.94
CA GLY A 115 19.90 33.91 3.81
C GLY A 115 19.62 33.59 5.28
N ILE A 116 18.80 32.59 5.53
CA ILE A 116 18.50 32.13 6.89
C ILE A 116 19.57 31.13 7.30
N ASP A 117 20.54 31.60 8.08
CA ASP A 117 21.67 30.85 8.53
C ASP A 117 21.75 30.67 10.06
N GLU A 118 22.76 29.97 10.52
CA GLU A 118 23.00 29.75 11.96
C GLU A 118 23.37 31.06 12.69
N GLU A 119 23.87 32.11 12.00
CA GLU A 119 24.18 33.41 12.59
C GLU A 119 22.90 34.13 13.01
N LEU A 120 21.88 34.10 12.15
CA LEU A 120 20.54 34.62 12.50
C LEU A 120 19.94 33.90 13.70
N LYS A 121 20.10 32.57 13.76
CA LYS A 121 19.63 31.76 14.89
C LYS A 121 20.32 32.11 16.21
N ALA A 122 21.63 32.41 16.15
CA ALA A 122 22.42 32.82 17.32
C ALA A 122 22.04 34.24 17.80
N HIS A 123 21.73 35.14 16.87
CA HIS A 123 21.42 36.54 17.17
C HIS A 123 19.96 36.75 17.58
N ASP A 124 19.03 36.20 16.80
CA ASP A 124 17.59 36.25 17.07
C ASP A 124 16.91 34.92 16.74
N SER A 125 16.82 34.06 17.74
CA SER A 125 16.23 32.75 17.62
C SER A 125 14.72 32.79 17.32
N MET A 126 14.00 33.81 17.77
CA MET A 126 12.56 33.94 17.54
C MET A 126 12.26 34.30 16.07
N GLU A 127 13.03 35.24 15.52
CA GLU A 127 12.91 35.62 14.11
C GLU A 127 13.31 34.44 13.20
N TRP A 128 14.37 33.72 13.56
CA TRP A 128 14.77 32.51 12.85
C TRP A 128 13.63 31.46 12.80
N VAL A 129 12.99 31.16 13.94
CA VAL A 129 11.85 30.22 14.03
C VAL A 129 10.69 30.71 13.16
N ARG A 130 10.38 32.00 13.22
CA ARG A 130 9.29 32.60 12.44
C ARG A 130 9.49 32.42 10.95
N ARG A 131 10.68 32.73 10.45
CA ARG A 131 11.04 32.59 9.02
C ARG A 131 11.06 31.13 8.58
N MET A 132 11.68 30.27 9.36
CA MET A 132 11.71 28.82 9.05
C MET A 132 10.32 28.20 9.01
N ASN A 133 9.42 28.62 9.88
CA ASN A 133 8.00 28.15 9.83
C ASN A 133 7.29 28.68 8.57
N GLY A 134 7.55 29.91 8.15
CA GLY A 134 7.02 30.47 6.90
C GLY A 134 7.48 29.66 5.67
N ILE A 135 8.79 29.41 5.57
CA ILE A 135 9.36 28.58 4.48
C ILE A 135 8.77 27.18 4.47
N ARG A 136 8.65 26.55 5.65
CA ARG A 136 8.08 25.21 5.74
C ARG A 136 6.62 25.18 5.29
N ALA A 137 5.82 26.17 5.69
CA ALA A 137 4.44 26.28 5.27
C ALA A 137 4.31 26.46 3.75
N GLN A 138 5.16 27.29 3.15
CA GLN A 138 5.22 27.50 1.71
C GLN A 138 5.61 26.22 0.96
N ALA A 139 6.63 25.52 1.42
CA ALA A 139 7.05 24.24 0.83
C ALA A 139 5.97 23.18 0.95
N GLU A 140 5.28 23.08 2.10
CA GLU A 140 4.14 22.16 2.28
C GLU A 140 3.01 22.49 1.30
N GLU A 141 2.64 23.75 1.12
CA GLU A 141 1.56 24.17 0.22
C GLU A 141 1.85 23.75 -1.22
N ILE A 142 3.07 23.95 -1.70
CA ILE A 142 3.50 23.52 -3.05
C ILE A 142 3.39 22.01 -3.19
N VAL A 143 3.93 21.24 -2.25
CA VAL A 143 3.88 19.77 -2.31
C VAL A 143 2.46 19.24 -2.20
N LEU A 144 1.60 19.86 -1.40
CA LEU A 144 0.19 19.47 -1.29
C LEU A 144 -0.54 19.69 -2.62
N SER A 145 -0.32 20.81 -3.28
CA SER A 145 -0.98 21.11 -4.56
C SER A 145 -0.51 20.20 -5.70
N GLU A 146 0.80 19.95 -5.79
CA GLU A 146 1.39 19.19 -6.89
C GLU A 146 1.30 17.66 -6.73
N LEU A 147 1.41 17.15 -5.49
CA LEU A 147 1.55 15.71 -5.27
C LEU A 147 0.30 15.08 -4.62
N ILE A 148 -0.38 15.81 -3.76
CA ILE A 148 -1.49 15.26 -2.98
C ILE A 148 -2.83 15.47 -3.68
N TYR A 149 -3.03 16.63 -4.30
CA TYR A 149 -4.32 17.03 -4.88
C TYR A 149 -4.37 16.93 -6.42
N GLU A 150 -3.37 16.38 -7.05
CA GLU A 150 -3.38 16.04 -8.47
C GLU A 150 -4.02 14.65 -8.69
#